data_9cb23a6a45d4b2d0296c05b2cf2f8ef6
#
_entry.id   9cb23a6a45d4b2d0296c05b2cf2f8ef6
#
_cell.length_a   1.000
_cell.length_b   1.000
_cell.length_c   1.000
_cell.angle_alpha   90.00
_cell.angle_beta   90.00
_cell.angle_gamma   90.00
#
_symmetry.space_group_name_H-M   'P 1'
#
loop_
_entity.id
_entity.type
_entity.pdbx_description
1 polymer ?
#
loop_
_entity_poly.entity_id
_entity_poly.type
_entity_poly.pdbx_seq_one_letter_code
_entity_poly.pdbx_strand_id
1 'polypeptide(L)'
;MRQVFKIVRETVMNLHPAENVTLGKMYLDNVFFCQTCEDEDRFLENGVTEKVYGRTAIPRGKYRLTTSFSNRFQRVLPLVLDVPGFTGIRVHGLNRAEESHGCVGVGKVRTSTGIAQCKDTVQRVIDQIDDGAELGI
;
A
#
# COMPACT_ATOMS: atom_id res chain seq x y z
N MET A 1 -3.88 12.77 -19.63
CA MET A 1 -4.64 12.63 -18.35
C MET A 1 -3.79 11.95 -17.31
N ARG A 2 -3.95 12.37 -16.05
CA ARG A 2 -3.25 11.74 -14.95
C ARG A 2 -3.83 10.34 -14.69
N GLN A 3 -2.95 9.36 -14.53
CA GLN A 3 -3.30 8.02 -14.12
C GLN A 3 -3.72 8.02 -12.65
N VAL A 4 -4.79 7.30 -12.31
CA VAL A 4 -5.29 7.23 -10.93
C VAL A 4 -5.32 5.77 -10.49
N PHE A 5 -4.47 5.45 -9.53
CA PHE A 5 -4.55 4.22 -8.75
C PHE A 5 -5.40 4.50 -7.52
N LYS A 6 -6.37 3.66 -7.24
CA LYS A 6 -7.24 3.82 -6.09
C LYS A 6 -7.27 2.55 -5.27
N ILE A 7 -7.04 2.68 -3.97
CA ILE A 7 -7.16 1.56 -3.04
C ILE A 7 -8.48 1.71 -2.26
N VAL A 8 -9.28 0.66 -2.28
CA VAL A 8 -10.46 0.54 -1.44
C VAL A 8 -10.15 -0.47 -0.35
N ARG A 9 -10.05 -0.01 0.88
CA ARG A 9 -9.86 -0.85 2.05
C ARG A 9 -11.16 -1.55 2.38
N GLU A 10 -11.13 -2.87 2.54
CA GLU A 10 -12.35 -3.66 2.67
C GLU A 10 -12.53 -4.30 4.04
N THR A 11 -11.48 -4.85 4.61
CA THR A 11 -11.61 -5.59 5.86
C THR A 11 -10.30 -5.59 6.63
N VAL A 12 -10.41 -5.74 7.93
CA VAL A 12 -9.27 -5.94 8.82
C VAL A 12 -9.20 -7.41 9.18
N MET A 13 -8.04 -8.02 9.03
CA MET A 13 -7.81 -9.41 9.36
C MET A 13 -6.80 -9.49 10.51
N ASN A 14 -7.14 -10.28 11.53
CA ASN A 14 -6.22 -10.56 12.63
C ASN A 14 -5.37 -11.78 12.28
N LEU A 15 -4.13 -11.55 11.86
CA LEU A 15 -3.20 -12.62 11.50
C LEU A 15 -2.38 -13.10 12.69
N HIS A 16 -2.27 -12.30 13.72
CA HIS A 16 -1.47 -12.58 14.91
C HIS A 16 -2.11 -11.89 16.11
N PRO A 17 -2.03 -12.43 17.33
CA PRO A 17 -2.67 -11.81 18.50
C PRO A 17 -2.36 -10.33 18.71
N ALA A 18 -1.21 -9.85 18.22
CA ALA A 18 -0.78 -8.46 18.39
C ALA A 18 -0.85 -7.63 17.11
N GLU A 19 -1.28 -8.20 15.97
CA GLU A 19 -1.23 -7.51 14.68
C GLU A 19 -2.50 -7.72 13.88
N ASN A 20 -3.02 -6.60 13.37
CA ASN A 20 -4.09 -6.60 12.38
C ASN A 20 -3.54 -6.09 11.06
N VAL A 21 -4.06 -6.61 9.97
CA VAL A 21 -3.76 -6.13 8.62
C VAL A 21 -5.05 -5.69 7.95
N THR A 22 -4.93 -4.73 7.05
CA THR A 22 -6.05 -4.22 6.27
C THR A 22 -5.94 -4.77 4.86
N LEU A 23 -6.96 -5.53 4.44
CA LEU A 23 -7.05 -6.05 3.09
C LEU A 23 -7.95 -5.17 2.25
N GLY A 24 -7.56 -4.99 1.00
CA GLY A 24 -8.31 -4.17 0.07
C GLY A 24 -8.03 -4.54 -1.37
N LYS A 25 -8.52 -3.69 -2.26
CA LYS A 25 -8.33 -3.84 -3.70
C LYS A 25 -7.82 -2.54 -4.29
N MET A 26 -6.92 -2.68 -5.26
CA MET A 26 -6.43 -1.56 -6.05
C MET A 26 -7.10 -1.54 -7.41
N TYR A 27 -7.51 -0.36 -7.84
CA TYR A 27 -8.10 -0.12 -9.15
C TYR A 27 -7.22 0.87 -9.91
N LEU A 28 -7.02 0.62 -11.18
CA LEU A 28 -6.35 1.57 -12.08
C LEU A 28 -7.40 2.14 -13.02
N ASP A 29 -7.60 3.45 -12.94
CA ASP A 29 -8.62 4.17 -13.75
C ASP A 29 -9.98 3.44 -13.70
N ASN A 30 -10.38 3.07 -12.46
CA ASN A 30 -11.63 2.40 -12.12
C ASN A 30 -11.75 0.93 -12.58
N VAL A 31 -10.66 0.32 -13.04
CA VAL A 31 -10.64 -1.09 -13.40
C VAL A 31 -9.84 -1.87 -12.35
N PHE A 32 -10.39 -2.97 -11.87
CA PHE A 32 -9.70 -3.80 -10.87
C PHE A 32 -8.31 -4.19 -11.36
N PHE A 33 -7.31 -4.00 -10.51
CA PHE A 33 -5.91 -4.25 -10.85
C PHE A 33 -5.28 -5.37 -10.01
N CYS A 34 -5.41 -5.29 -8.68
CA CYS A 34 -4.79 -6.27 -7.79
C CYS A 34 -5.37 -6.21 -6.38
N GLN A 35 -4.97 -7.18 -5.55
CA GLN A 35 -5.25 -7.18 -4.12
C GLN A 35 -4.22 -6.33 -3.38
N THR A 36 -4.61 -5.77 -2.23
CA THR A 36 -3.71 -5.00 -1.37
C THR A 36 -3.71 -5.52 0.05
N CYS A 37 -2.57 -5.32 0.72
CA CYS A 37 -2.40 -5.63 2.14
C CYS A 37 -1.60 -4.50 2.78
N GLU A 38 -2.17 -3.90 3.80
CA GLU A 38 -1.54 -2.82 4.55
C GLU A 38 -1.58 -3.15 6.04
N ASP A 39 -0.83 -2.38 6.84
CA ASP A 39 -0.95 -2.42 8.28
C ASP A 39 -2.36 -2.03 8.71
N GLU A 40 -2.64 -2.08 10.01
CA GLU A 40 -3.95 -1.74 10.53
C GLU A 40 -4.36 -0.31 10.16
N ASP A 41 -5.55 -0.17 9.60
CA ASP A 41 -6.16 1.12 9.34
C ASP A 41 -6.64 1.70 10.69
N ARG A 42 -5.93 2.72 11.16
CA ARG A 42 -6.23 3.38 12.44
C ARG A 42 -6.93 4.71 12.25
N PHE A 43 -7.40 4.98 11.03
CA PHE A 43 -8.15 6.20 10.70
C PHE A 43 -7.38 7.47 11.05
N LEU A 44 -6.09 7.52 10.73
CA LEU A 44 -5.24 8.68 11.03
C LEU A 44 -5.74 9.97 10.39
N GLU A 45 -6.50 9.88 9.30
CA GLU A 45 -7.08 11.06 8.64
C GLU A 45 -8.09 11.80 9.51
N ASN A 46 -8.57 11.20 10.61
CA ASN A 46 -9.48 11.87 11.53
C ASN A 46 -8.78 12.95 12.41
N GLY A 47 -7.45 12.95 12.42
CA GLY A 47 -6.67 13.95 13.16
C GLY A 47 -6.58 13.76 14.67
N VAL A 48 -7.22 12.73 15.23
CA VAL A 48 -7.24 12.47 16.67
C VAL A 48 -6.61 11.14 17.08
N THR A 49 -6.60 10.16 16.17
CA THR A 49 -6.00 8.85 16.44
C THR A 49 -4.49 8.93 16.28
N GLU A 50 -3.76 8.36 17.22
CA GLU A 50 -2.31 8.35 17.19
C GLU A 50 -1.77 7.16 16.39
N LYS A 51 -0.66 7.40 15.70
CA LYS A 51 0.06 6.38 14.95
C LYS A 51 0.78 5.43 15.91
N VAL A 52 0.65 4.14 15.66
CA VAL A 52 1.48 3.09 16.31
C VAL A 52 2.63 2.78 15.36
N TYR A 53 3.84 3.09 15.76
CA TYR A 53 5.01 2.95 14.92
C TYR A 53 5.16 1.52 14.36
N GLY A 54 5.39 1.43 13.05
CA GLY A 54 5.60 0.16 12.37
C GLY A 54 4.35 -0.70 12.17
N ARG A 55 3.18 -0.25 12.65
CA ARG A 55 1.95 -1.05 12.66
C ARG A 55 0.72 -0.28 12.22
N THR A 56 0.91 0.79 11.45
CA THR A 56 -0.19 1.67 11.06
C THR A 56 -0.17 1.92 9.58
N ALA A 57 -1.31 1.71 8.92
CA ALA A 57 -1.50 2.10 7.53
C ALA A 57 -1.51 3.63 7.40
N ILE A 58 -1.07 4.14 6.26
CA ILE A 58 -1.06 5.57 6.00
C ILE A 58 -2.49 6.12 6.00
N PRO A 59 -2.67 7.41 6.32
CA PRO A 59 -4.02 8.00 6.30
C PRO A 59 -4.61 8.00 4.90
N ARG A 60 -5.93 7.93 4.83
CA ARG A 60 -6.63 8.11 3.55
C ARG A 60 -6.34 9.48 2.99
N GLY A 61 -6.27 9.57 1.68
CA GLY A 61 -6.00 10.82 0.99
C GLY A 61 -5.64 10.60 -0.46
N LYS A 62 -5.20 11.65 -1.11
CA LYS A 62 -4.70 11.61 -2.48
C LYS A 62 -3.23 11.96 -2.46
N TYR A 63 -2.42 11.08 -3.04
CA TYR A 63 -0.97 11.18 -3.03
C TYR A 63 -0.43 11.15 -4.45
N ARG A 64 0.71 11.78 -4.64
CA ARG A 64 1.47 11.60 -5.88
C ARG A 64 2.24 10.29 -5.80
N LEU A 65 2.29 9.58 -6.91
CA LEU A 65 2.96 8.30 -7.03
C LEU A 65 4.03 8.39 -8.12
N THR A 66 5.25 8.05 -7.77
CA THR A 66 6.39 8.02 -8.70
C THR A 66 7.17 6.73 -8.50
N THR A 67 8.27 6.57 -9.22
CA THR A 67 9.19 5.45 -9.01
C THR A 67 10.59 5.98 -8.70
N SER A 68 11.28 5.31 -7.83
CA SER A 68 12.68 5.61 -7.52
C SER A 68 13.36 4.40 -6.91
N PHE A 69 14.70 4.45 -6.84
CA PHE A 69 15.46 3.38 -6.20
C PHE A 69 15.26 3.42 -4.69
N SER A 70 14.91 2.27 -4.13
CA SER A 70 14.76 2.10 -2.68
C SER A 70 16.03 1.48 -2.11
N ASN A 71 16.72 2.21 -1.22
CA ASN A 71 17.89 1.68 -0.52
C ASN A 71 17.51 0.51 0.39
N ARG A 72 16.34 0.56 1.02
CA ARG A 72 15.86 -0.50 1.89
C ARG A 72 15.62 -1.80 1.14
N PHE A 73 14.96 -1.73 0.00
CA PHE A 73 14.58 -2.91 -0.78
C PHE A 73 15.56 -3.23 -1.91
N GLN A 74 16.56 -2.37 -2.15
CA GLN A 74 17.62 -2.55 -3.16
C GLN A 74 17.05 -2.77 -4.58
N ARG A 75 16.00 -2.02 -4.93
CA ARG A 75 15.40 -2.03 -6.26
C ARG A 75 14.56 -0.79 -6.49
N VAL A 76 14.22 -0.53 -7.74
CA VAL A 76 13.26 0.51 -8.09
C VAL A 76 11.86 0.05 -7.71
N LEU A 77 11.16 0.88 -6.96
CA LEU A 77 9.79 0.62 -6.51
C LEU A 77 8.97 1.90 -6.58
N PRO A 78 7.63 1.78 -6.64
CA PRO A 78 6.78 2.95 -6.50
C PRO A 78 7.01 3.64 -5.15
N LEU A 79 7.00 4.97 -5.17
CA LEU A 79 7.15 5.81 -3.98
C LEU A 79 5.92 6.70 -3.85
N VAL A 80 5.30 6.68 -2.69
CA VAL A 80 4.17 7.53 -2.34
C VAL A 80 4.72 8.79 -1.66
N LEU A 81 4.48 9.95 -2.27
CA LEU A 81 5.07 11.21 -1.84
C LEU A 81 4.21 11.94 -0.81
N ASP A 82 4.89 12.66 0.08
CA ASP A 82 4.26 13.61 1.02
C ASP A 82 3.13 13.01 1.88
N VAL A 83 3.35 11.81 2.38
CA VAL A 83 2.38 11.17 3.28
C VAL A 83 2.54 11.76 4.68
N PRO A 84 1.46 12.36 5.25
CA PRO A 84 1.54 12.94 6.60
C PRO A 84 1.99 11.91 7.64
N GLY A 85 3.04 12.25 8.38
CA GLY A 85 3.57 11.41 9.45
C GLY A 85 4.38 10.19 9.01
N PHE A 86 4.68 10.06 7.72
CA PHE A 86 5.43 8.93 7.17
C PHE A 86 6.48 9.41 6.18
N THR A 87 7.53 8.62 6.03
CA THR A 87 8.55 8.83 5.00
C THR A 87 8.88 7.48 4.35
N GLY A 88 9.27 7.51 3.09
CA GLY A 88 9.72 6.30 2.39
C GLY A 88 8.65 5.27 2.16
N ILE A 89 7.39 5.68 2.03
CA ILE A 89 6.28 4.76 1.78
C ILE A 89 6.37 4.22 0.37
N ARG A 90 6.44 2.91 0.25
CA ARG A 90 6.57 2.20 -1.01
C ARG A 90 5.36 1.31 -1.27
N VAL A 91 5.13 1.02 -2.55
CA VAL A 91 4.28 -0.09 -2.97
C VAL A 91 5.22 -1.26 -3.26
N HIS A 92 5.02 -2.38 -2.61
CA HIS A 92 5.90 -3.54 -2.82
C HIS A 92 5.17 -4.86 -2.54
N GLY A 93 5.84 -5.98 -2.81
CA GLY A 93 5.32 -7.28 -2.45
C GLY A 93 5.53 -7.55 -0.97
N LEU A 94 4.47 -7.90 -0.26
CA LEU A 94 4.52 -8.26 1.14
C LEU A 94 4.18 -9.73 1.30
N ASN A 95 5.05 -10.46 1.98
CA ASN A 95 4.71 -11.79 2.45
C ASN A 95 4.08 -11.71 3.84
N ARG A 96 4.42 -10.67 4.62
CA ARG A 96 3.93 -10.46 5.98
C ARG A 96 3.68 -8.98 6.23
N ALA A 97 2.59 -8.66 6.92
CA ALA A 97 2.24 -7.28 7.25
C ALA A 97 3.29 -6.58 8.12
N GLU A 98 3.94 -7.31 9.01
CA GLU A 98 4.99 -6.77 9.88
C GLU A 98 6.18 -6.19 9.12
N GLU A 99 6.30 -6.50 7.84
CA GLU A 99 7.35 -5.96 6.98
C GLU A 99 6.96 -4.62 6.35
N SER A 100 5.70 -4.19 6.51
CA SER A 100 5.19 -3.06 5.73
C SER A 100 5.63 -1.71 6.26
N HIS A 101 5.64 -1.49 7.56
CA HIS A 101 5.95 -0.19 8.18
C HIS A 101 5.20 0.97 7.52
N GLY A 102 3.91 0.76 7.22
CA GLY A 102 3.08 1.72 6.51
C GLY A 102 3.06 1.56 4.99
N CYS A 103 3.96 0.77 4.43
CA CYS A 103 4.01 0.52 2.99
C CYS A 103 2.77 -0.26 2.52
N VAL A 104 2.47 -0.13 1.23
CA VAL A 104 1.34 -0.80 0.60
C VAL A 104 1.82 -2.09 -0.06
N GLY A 105 1.31 -3.22 0.40
CA GLY A 105 1.55 -4.51 -0.24
C GLY A 105 0.56 -4.76 -1.37
N VAL A 106 1.06 -5.31 -2.48
CA VAL A 106 0.22 -5.69 -3.63
C VAL A 106 0.46 -7.14 -3.99
N GLY A 107 -0.59 -7.83 -4.41
CA GLY A 107 -0.54 -9.23 -4.82
C GLY A 107 -1.70 -9.60 -5.73
N LYS A 108 -1.58 -10.73 -6.40
CA LYS A 108 -2.61 -11.18 -7.33
C LYS A 108 -3.82 -11.78 -6.61
N VAL A 109 -3.56 -12.51 -5.53
CA VAL A 109 -4.60 -13.26 -4.82
C VAL A 109 -4.59 -12.94 -3.33
N ARG A 110 -5.76 -13.01 -2.72
CA ARG A 110 -5.94 -12.90 -1.28
C ARG A 110 -5.83 -14.30 -0.67
N THR A 111 -5.13 -14.40 0.46
CA THR A 111 -4.92 -15.67 1.17
C THR A 111 -5.45 -15.59 2.59
N SER A 112 -5.38 -16.70 3.33
CA SER A 112 -5.72 -16.72 4.75
C SER A 112 -4.75 -15.91 5.63
N THR A 113 -3.57 -15.57 5.11
CA THR A 113 -2.54 -14.83 5.85
C THR A 113 -2.20 -13.47 5.24
N GLY A 114 -2.95 -13.04 4.23
CA GLY A 114 -2.72 -11.75 3.57
C GLY A 114 -2.90 -11.86 2.07
N ILE A 115 -1.80 -11.73 1.33
CA ILE A 115 -1.80 -11.78 -0.13
C ILE A 115 -0.66 -12.66 -0.63
N ALA A 116 -0.75 -13.08 -1.89
CA ALA A 116 0.26 -13.90 -2.54
C ALA A 116 0.43 -13.52 -4.00
N GLN A 117 1.45 -14.09 -4.65
CA GLN A 117 1.84 -13.80 -6.03
C GLN A 117 2.15 -12.31 -6.21
N CYS A 118 3.01 -11.82 -5.30
CA CYS A 118 3.30 -10.39 -5.17
C CYS A 118 4.33 -9.90 -6.19
N LYS A 119 5.32 -10.71 -6.55
CA LYS A 119 6.45 -10.29 -7.38
C LYS A 119 6.01 -9.74 -8.73
N ASP A 120 5.19 -10.48 -9.45
CA ASP A 120 4.71 -10.05 -10.76
C ASP A 120 3.75 -8.88 -10.64
N THR A 121 2.96 -8.85 -9.57
CA THR A 121 2.01 -7.76 -9.33
C THR A 121 2.73 -6.44 -9.08
N VAL A 122 3.80 -6.45 -8.29
CA VAL A 122 4.64 -5.26 -8.08
C VAL A 122 5.18 -4.75 -9.42
N GLN A 123 5.69 -5.64 -10.25
CA GLN A 123 6.23 -5.26 -11.56
C GLN A 123 5.14 -4.68 -12.46
N ARG A 124 3.93 -5.23 -12.42
CA ARG A 124 2.79 -4.68 -13.18
C ARG A 124 2.44 -3.27 -12.72
N VAL A 125 2.50 -2.99 -11.42
CA VAL A 125 2.28 -1.62 -10.90
C VAL A 125 3.37 -0.69 -11.41
N ILE A 126 4.65 -1.09 -11.31
CA ILE A 126 5.78 -0.28 -11.80
C ILE A 126 5.62 0.03 -13.28
N ASP A 127 5.26 -0.96 -14.08
CA ASP A 127 5.14 -0.81 -15.54
C ASP A 127 4.01 0.14 -15.94
N GLN A 128 3.01 0.33 -15.08
CA GLN A 128 1.87 1.20 -15.35
C GLN A 128 2.10 2.65 -14.92
N ILE A 129 3.02 2.91 -13.98
CA ILE A 129 3.21 4.26 -13.47
C ILE A 129 3.90 5.13 -14.52
N ASP A 130 3.30 6.28 -14.78
CA ASP A 130 3.90 7.33 -15.58
C ASP A 130 4.07 8.61 -14.76
N ASP A 131 4.58 9.66 -15.39
CA ASP A 131 4.71 10.97 -14.75
C ASP A 131 3.33 11.52 -14.42
N GLY A 132 3.10 11.83 -13.17
CA GLY A 132 1.83 12.40 -12.71
C GLY A 132 0.80 11.36 -12.28
N ALA A 133 1.22 10.12 -12.01
CA ALA A 133 0.32 9.15 -11.40
C ALA A 133 -0.13 9.59 -10.01
N GLU A 134 -1.37 9.24 -9.66
CA GLU A 134 -1.97 9.55 -8.38
C GLU A 134 -2.36 8.25 -7.67
N LEU A 135 -2.18 8.23 -6.35
CA LEU A 135 -2.70 7.15 -5.50
C LEU A 135 -3.75 7.76 -4.57
N GLY A 136 -4.98 7.28 -4.68
CA GLY A 136 -6.05 7.63 -3.76
C GLY A 136 -6.36 6.46 -2.83
N ILE A 137 -6.64 6.76 -1.59
CA ILE A 137 -7.07 5.77 -0.61
C ILE A 137 -8.30 6.28 0.12
#